data_67f96d058db024dce656d56429d29491
#
_entry.id   67f96d058db024dce656d56429d29491
#
_cell.length_a   1.000
_cell.length_b   1.000
_cell.length_c   1.000
_cell.angle_alpha   90.00
_cell.angle_beta   90.00
_cell.angle_gamma   90.00
#
_symmetry.space_group_name_H-M   'P 1'
#
loop_
_entity.id
_entity.type
_entity.pdbx_description
1 polymer ?
#
loop_
_entity_poly.entity_id
_entity_poly.type
_entity_poly.pdbx_seq_one_letter_code
_entity_poly.pdbx_strand_id
1 'polypeptide(L)'
;MVLCDLDRDLASARAKQFGIPEVETDYQRLLSRIDIDVIDIVTRGKDRGQNHQELTFATLEAGKHVLCEKPVCHDYRDIRRAHEVAQSKNLKTKVGLTFRYAPAIMYMQALIADGFIGEPYIFNGFEQNYQWINPDTPMDKRPHKERSEGTEIKGYDPAPEAVQVLSLEGYGAPIIDIGMMSVRSDLDRVVGTLKNMLPYRRRTNLDTERERINVDDADIFIGECVNGALLSIQSSYVTVGNYPGIEARIFGSNGALSCRLVEEFGECETLHGAKPDAVEFVPMAIPPEFFPPGAEAGEPWPSLFYGNLVHNFMKELVDGGEENQGNFGQSAKVQEVINAVALSHRQRRWVDLPLGQMD
;
A
#
# COMPACT_ATOMS: atom_id res chain seq x y z
N MET A 1 7.57 -25.25 1.60
CA MET A 1 6.79 -24.08 2.12
C MET A 1 6.58 -24.27 3.62
N VAL A 2 6.71 -23.22 4.43
CA VAL A 2 6.52 -23.24 5.89
C VAL A 2 5.70 -22.04 6.28
N LEU A 3 4.75 -22.20 7.20
CA LEU A 3 4.02 -21.09 7.82
C LEU A 3 4.59 -20.80 9.19
N CYS A 4 4.90 -19.54 9.48
CA CYS A 4 5.43 -19.13 10.78
C CYS A 4 4.52 -18.10 11.44
N ASP A 5 4.11 -18.36 12.66
CA ASP A 5 3.37 -17.45 13.51
C ASP A 5 3.68 -17.75 14.99
N LEU A 6 3.65 -16.72 15.83
CA LEU A 6 3.85 -16.87 17.28
C LEU A 6 2.76 -17.75 17.92
N ASP A 7 1.55 -17.74 17.34
CA ASP A 7 0.43 -18.62 17.74
C ASP A 7 0.47 -19.91 16.91
N ARG A 8 0.99 -20.98 17.52
CA ARG A 8 1.11 -22.30 16.90
C ARG A 8 -0.25 -22.89 16.48
N ASP A 9 -1.30 -22.67 17.24
CA ASP A 9 -2.62 -23.23 16.96
C ASP A 9 -3.24 -22.55 15.76
N LEU A 10 -3.14 -21.21 15.68
CA LEU A 10 -3.55 -20.42 14.54
C LEU A 10 -2.76 -20.83 13.29
N ALA A 11 -1.42 -20.91 13.41
CA ALA A 11 -0.55 -21.34 12.32
C ALA A 11 -0.93 -22.73 11.80
N SER A 12 -1.15 -23.69 12.71
CA SER A 12 -1.52 -25.07 12.34
C SER A 12 -2.88 -25.13 11.64
N ALA A 13 -3.86 -24.35 12.11
CA ALA A 13 -5.18 -24.28 11.47
C ALA A 13 -5.07 -23.71 10.04
N ARG A 14 -4.30 -22.65 9.85
CA ARG A 14 -4.05 -22.05 8.52
C ARG A 14 -3.23 -22.96 7.61
N ALA A 15 -2.18 -23.57 8.13
CA ALA A 15 -1.37 -24.52 7.37
C ALA A 15 -2.23 -25.69 6.84
N LYS A 16 -3.12 -26.23 7.69
CA LYS A 16 -4.08 -27.27 7.28
C LYS A 16 -5.04 -26.77 6.19
N GLN A 17 -5.57 -25.55 6.35
CA GLN A 17 -6.51 -24.94 5.39
C GLN A 17 -5.89 -24.81 3.99
N PHE A 18 -4.61 -24.43 3.91
CA PHE A 18 -3.92 -24.15 2.65
C PHE A 18 -2.96 -25.26 2.21
N GLY A 19 -2.95 -26.40 2.90
CA GLY A 19 -2.08 -27.54 2.53
C GLY A 19 -0.59 -27.25 2.73
N ILE A 20 -0.22 -26.35 3.63
CA ILE A 20 1.18 -26.03 3.94
C ILE A 20 1.72 -27.11 4.86
N PRO A 21 2.83 -27.79 4.48
CA PRO A 21 3.28 -29.02 5.18
C PRO A 21 3.91 -28.77 6.54
N GLU A 22 4.47 -27.57 6.78
CA GLU A 22 5.28 -27.29 7.95
C GLU A 22 4.81 -26.03 8.68
N VAL A 23 4.92 -26.04 10.00
CA VAL A 23 4.62 -24.92 10.90
C VAL A 23 5.79 -24.66 11.82
N GLU A 24 6.20 -23.42 11.92
CA GLU A 24 7.25 -22.93 12.83
C GLU A 24 6.70 -21.77 13.68
N THR A 25 7.28 -21.56 14.86
CA THR A 25 6.90 -20.44 15.76
C THR A 25 8.07 -19.48 16.01
N ASP A 26 9.23 -19.80 15.50
CA ASP A 26 10.44 -18.98 15.59
C ASP A 26 10.96 -18.64 14.20
N TYR A 27 10.80 -17.38 13.78
CA TYR A 27 11.24 -16.94 12.48
C TYR A 27 12.75 -17.05 12.27
N GLN A 28 13.57 -17.02 13.33
CA GLN A 28 15.02 -17.15 13.21
C GLN A 28 15.41 -18.55 12.69
N ARG A 29 14.61 -19.57 13.04
CA ARG A 29 14.80 -20.91 12.47
C ARG A 29 14.51 -20.94 10.97
N LEU A 30 13.50 -20.20 10.50
CA LEU A 30 13.26 -20.06 9.06
C LEU A 30 14.44 -19.39 8.36
N LEU A 31 14.96 -18.32 8.96
CA LEU A 31 16.07 -17.57 8.38
C LEU A 31 17.36 -18.41 8.25
N SER A 32 17.56 -19.38 9.15
CA SER A 32 18.72 -20.28 9.11
C SER A 32 18.59 -21.44 8.11
N ARG A 33 17.42 -21.67 7.49
CA ARG A 33 17.18 -22.76 6.56
C ARG A 33 17.76 -22.46 5.18
N ILE A 34 18.49 -23.43 4.62
CA ILE A 34 19.10 -23.32 3.28
C ILE A 34 18.11 -23.63 2.15
N ASP A 35 16.98 -24.26 2.45
CA ASP A 35 15.94 -24.65 1.51
C ASP A 35 14.79 -23.61 1.41
N ILE A 36 14.97 -22.44 2.01
CA ILE A 36 14.07 -21.30 1.92
C ILE A 36 14.81 -20.15 1.28
N ASP A 37 14.33 -19.66 0.14
CA ASP A 37 14.92 -18.55 -0.62
C ASP A 37 14.17 -17.25 -0.42
N VAL A 38 12.88 -17.30 -0.07
CA VAL A 38 11.97 -16.16 0.00
C VAL A 38 11.23 -16.15 1.33
N ILE A 39 11.12 -14.99 1.95
CA ILE A 39 10.25 -14.75 3.11
C ILE A 39 9.15 -13.76 2.70
N ASP A 40 7.91 -14.17 2.95
CA ASP A 40 6.72 -13.30 2.86
C ASP A 40 6.36 -12.80 4.26
N ILE A 41 6.43 -11.50 4.47
CA ILE A 41 6.24 -10.83 5.77
C ILE A 41 4.85 -10.19 5.81
N VAL A 42 3.92 -10.84 6.51
CA VAL A 42 2.52 -10.41 6.65
C VAL A 42 2.11 -10.24 8.12
N THR A 43 3.08 -10.02 9.00
CA THR A 43 2.86 -9.91 10.44
C THR A 43 2.10 -8.64 10.80
N ARG A 44 1.21 -8.73 11.79
CA ARG A 44 0.45 -7.56 12.24
C ARG A 44 1.05 -6.86 13.45
N GLY A 45 1.67 -7.52 14.39
CA GLY A 45 2.30 -6.98 15.60
C GLY A 45 1.59 -5.80 16.29
N LYS A 46 2.24 -5.21 17.29
CA LYS A 46 1.75 -4.00 17.97
C LYS A 46 1.93 -2.74 17.12
N ASP A 47 3.05 -2.66 16.46
CA ASP A 47 3.40 -1.68 15.46
C ASP A 47 3.79 -2.43 14.19
N ARG A 48 2.95 -2.33 13.17
CA ARG A 48 3.15 -3.09 11.93
C ARG A 48 4.43 -2.67 11.23
N GLY A 49 4.65 -1.37 11.07
CA GLY A 49 5.82 -0.85 10.39
C GLY A 49 7.12 -1.22 11.09
N GLN A 50 7.18 -1.16 12.42
CA GLN A 50 8.35 -1.58 13.19
C GLN A 50 8.61 -3.08 13.06
N ASN A 51 7.59 -3.92 13.17
CA ASN A 51 7.74 -5.37 13.01
C ASN A 51 8.19 -5.74 11.59
N HIS A 52 7.60 -5.11 10.56
CA HIS A 52 8.00 -5.33 9.18
C HIS A 52 9.46 -4.92 8.96
N GLN A 53 9.88 -3.79 9.53
CA GLN A 53 11.26 -3.30 9.47
C GLN A 53 12.23 -4.32 10.05
N GLU A 54 12.01 -4.78 11.29
CA GLU A 54 12.88 -5.74 11.97
C GLU A 54 13.01 -7.04 11.18
N LEU A 55 11.87 -7.61 10.74
CA LEU A 55 11.86 -8.85 9.99
C LEU A 55 12.49 -8.69 8.59
N THR A 56 12.26 -7.54 7.94
CA THR A 56 12.86 -7.23 6.64
C THR A 56 14.39 -7.21 6.72
N PHE A 57 14.96 -6.47 7.68
CA PHE A 57 16.41 -6.42 7.82
C PHE A 57 16.99 -7.79 8.20
N ALA A 58 16.36 -8.51 9.13
CA ALA A 58 16.80 -9.86 9.50
C ALA A 58 16.78 -10.81 8.28
N THR A 59 15.75 -10.72 7.45
CA THR A 59 15.61 -11.54 6.23
C THR A 59 16.69 -11.20 5.20
N LEU A 60 16.93 -9.92 4.94
CA LEU A 60 17.98 -9.47 4.02
C LEU A 60 19.37 -9.84 4.54
N GLU A 61 19.62 -9.76 5.85
CA GLU A 61 20.87 -10.18 6.46
C GLU A 61 21.12 -11.67 6.27
N ALA A 62 20.07 -12.50 6.37
CA ALA A 62 20.10 -13.93 6.12
C ALA A 62 20.24 -14.29 4.62
N GLY A 63 20.32 -13.31 3.71
CA GLY A 63 20.52 -13.53 2.29
C GLY A 63 19.29 -14.06 1.56
N LYS A 64 18.10 -13.69 2.01
CA LYS A 64 16.82 -14.15 1.44
C LYS A 64 16.06 -13.03 0.75
N HIS A 65 15.34 -13.37 -0.31
CA HIS A 65 14.41 -12.46 -0.99
C HIS A 65 13.22 -12.11 -0.08
N VAL A 66 12.64 -10.92 -0.24
CA VAL A 66 11.57 -10.42 0.63
C VAL A 66 10.36 -10.00 -0.18
N LEU A 67 9.20 -10.54 0.18
CA LEU A 67 7.90 -9.93 -0.05
C LEU A 67 7.43 -9.39 1.30
N CYS A 68 7.04 -8.12 1.39
CA CYS A 68 6.62 -7.52 2.65
C CYS A 68 5.32 -6.75 2.47
N GLU A 69 4.34 -6.99 3.34
CA GLU A 69 3.14 -6.15 3.42
C GLU A 69 3.49 -4.70 3.78
N LYS A 70 2.65 -3.79 3.32
CA LYS A 70 2.78 -2.35 3.61
C LYS A 70 2.24 -2.01 5.02
N PRO A 71 2.82 -0.99 5.68
CA PRO A 71 4.07 -0.33 5.34
C PRO A 71 5.28 -1.21 5.67
N VAL A 72 6.32 -1.13 4.87
CA VAL A 72 7.60 -1.82 5.18
C VAL A 72 8.26 -1.19 6.40
N CYS A 73 8.29 0.13 6.45
CA CYS A 73 8.73 0.95 7.57
C CYS A 73 7.93 2.27 7.55
N HIS A 74 7.89 2.98 8.66
CA HIS A 74 7.26 4.32 8.73
C HIS A 74 8.15 5.45 8.23
N ASP A 75 9.45 5.21 8.13
CA ASP A 75 10.45 6.16 7.65
C ASP A 75 10.98 5.73 6.28
N TYR A 76 10.84 6.60 5.29
CA TYR A 76 11.33 6.34 3.93
C TYR A 76 12.84 6.04 3.89
N ARG A 77 13.64 6.60 4.81
CA ARG A 77 15.09 6.39 4.89
C ARG A 77 15.44 4.94 5.23
N ASP A 78 14.65 4.32 6.11
CA ASP A 78 14.84 2.92 6.47
C ASP A 78 14.45 1.98 5.31
N ILE A 79 13.40 2.32 4.55
CA ILE A 79 13.05 1.55 3.35
C ILE A 79 14.14 1.70 2.28
N ARG A 80 14.67 2.90 2.09
CA ARG A 80 15.79 3.16 1.18
C ARG A 80 17.03 2.35 1.57
N ARG A 81 17.37 2.34 2.85
CA ARG A 81 18.47 1.54 3.39
C ARG A 81 18.23 0.03 3.17
N ALA A 82 17.02 -0.46 3.39
CA ALA A 82 16.68 -1.86 3.11
C ALA A 82 16.83 -2.19 1.61
N HIS A 83 16.44 -1.27 0.72
CA HIS A 83 16.67 -1.40 -0.71
C HIS A 83 18.17 -1.49 -1.06
N GLU A 84 18.99 -0.62 -0.52
CA GLU A 84 20.44 -0.63 -0.71
C GLU A 84 21.09 -1.94 -0.23
N VAL A 85 20.67 -2.45 0.93
CA VAL A 85 21.13 -3.76 1.43
C VAL A 85 20.71 -4.87 0.48
N ALA A 86 19.47 -4.87 0.00
CA ALA A 86 19.00 -5.87 -0.96
C ALA A 86 19.82 -5.84 -2.26
N GLN A 87 20.04 -4.65 -2.83
CA GLN A 87 20.86 -4.48 -4.03
C GLN A 87 22.29 -4.98 -3.82
N SER A 88 22.93 -4.63 -2.69
CA SER A 88 24.32 -5.05 -2.40
C SER A 88 24.49 -6.56 -2.31
N LYS A 89 23.40 -7.28 -2.00
CA LYS A 89 23.37 -8.75 -1.89
C LYS A 89 22.70 -9.43 -3.09
N ASN A 90 22.35 -8.69 -4.13
CA ASN A 90 21.59 -9.17 -5.29
C ASN A 90 20.28 -9.88 -4.90
N LEU A 91 19.58 -9.34 -3.90
CA LEU A 91 18.30 -9.85 -3.43
C LEU A 91 17.16 -9.06 -4.07
N LYS A 92 16.10 -9.76 -4.45
CA LYS A 92 14.86 -9.15 -4.95
C LYS A 92 13.93 -8.82 -3.78
N THR A 93 13.24 -7.70 -3.91
CA THR A 93 12.25 -7.24 -2.91
C THR A 93 10.94 -6.88 -3.58
N LYS A 94 9.84 -7.06 -2.86
CA LYS A 94 8.50 -6.71 -3.31
C LYS A 94 7.69 -6.17 -2.13
N VAL A 95 6.80 -5.22 -2.40
CA VAL A 95 5.91 -4.66 -1.38
C VAL A 95 4.47 -4.97 -1.70
N GLY A 96 3.69 -5.29 -0.67
CA GLY A 96 2.26 -5.59 -0.74
C GLY A 96 1.39 -4.36 -1.06
N LEU A 97 1.80 -3.54 -2.03
CA LEU A 97 0.96 -2.49 -2.64
C LEU A 97 0.03 -3.17 -3.66
N THR A 98 -0.87 -4.00 -3.17
CA THR A 98 -1.63 -4.99 -3.96
C THR A 98 -2.45 -4.40 -5.08
N PHE A 99 -2.99 -3.18 -4.93
CA PHE A 99 -3.86 -2.57 -5.94
C PHE A 99 -3.15 -2.29 -7.27
N ARG A 100 -1.84 -2.08 -7.27
CA ARG A 100 -1.08 -1.96 -8.52
C ARG A 100 -1.12 -3.22 -9.39
N TYR A 101 -1.42 -4.38 -8.78
CA TYR A 101 -1.52 -5.69 -9.41
C TYR A 101 -2.97 -6.08 -9.77
N ALA A 102 -3.94 -5.18 -9.55
CA ALA A 102 -5.28 -5.36 -10.07
C ALA A 102 -5.24 -5.42 -11.59
N PRO A 103 -5.90 -6.40 -12.24
CA PRO A 103 -5.96 -6.50 -13.70
C PRO A 103 -6.29 -5.18 -14.39
N ALA A 104 -7.27 -4.41 -13.89
CA ALA A 104 -7.65 -3.12 -14.43
C ALA A 104 -6.52 -2.08 -14.33
N ILE A 105 -5.77 -2.05 -13.22
CA ILE A 105 -4.63 -1.14 -13.04
C ILE A 105 -3.46 -1.55 -13.93
N MET A 106 -3.17 -2.84 -14.02
CA MET A 106 -2.11 -3.34 -14.91
C MET A 106 -2.42 -3.00 -16.38
N TYR A 107 -3.68 -3.18 -16.80
CA TYR A 107 -4.10 -2.79 -18.15
C TYR A 107 -4.08 -1.27 -18.34
N MET A 108 -4.52 -0.49 -17.35
CA MET A 108 -4.41 0.98 -17.39
C MET A 108 -2.95 1.42 -17.60
N GLN A 109 -2.00 0.82 -16.90
CA GLN A 109 -0.57 1.12 -17.05
C GLN A 109 -0.04 0.71 -18.43
N ALA A 110 -0.47 -0.41 -19.00
CA ALA A 110 -0.13 -0.82 -20.36
C ALA A 110 -0.64 0.20 -21.39
N LEU A 111 -1.89 0.63 -21.26
CA LEU A 111 -2.46 1.68 -22.13
C LEU A 111 -1.70 3.01 -22.04
N ILE A 112 -1.29 3.40 -20.83
CA ILE A 112 -0.46 4.61 -20.62
C ILE A 112 0.90 4.45 -21.31
N ALA A 113 1.53 3.29 -21.17
CA ALA A 113 2.81 2.98 -21.81
C ALA A 113 2.71 3.01 -23.34
N ASP A 114 1.60 2.53 -23.89
CA ASP A 114 1.29 2.56 -25.34
C ASP A 114 0.86 3.94 -25.85
N GLY A 115 0.86 4.98 -24.99
CA GLY A 115 0.57 6.35 -25.38
C GLY A 115 -0.92 6.69 -25.49
N PHE A 116 -1.81 5.88 -24.91
CA PHE A 116 -3.26 6.14 -24.97
C PHE A 116 -3.64 7.54 -24.50
N ILE A 117 -3.04 8.02 -23.41
CA ILE A 117 -3.31 9.36 -22.85
C ILE A 117 -2.40 10.45 -23.43
N GLY A 118 -1.31 10.09 -24.13
CA GLY A 118 -0.26 11.05 -24.51
C GLY A 118 0.54 11.53 -23.30
N GLU A 119 0.91 12.82 -23.27
CA GLU A 119 1.58 13.42 -22.12
C GLU A 119 0.63 13.51 -20.92
N PRO A 120 1.01 13.05 -19.72
CA PRO A 120 0.16 13.12 -18.55
C PRO A 120 0.06 14.55 -18.02
N TYR A 121 -1.15 15.00 -17.71
CA TYR A 121 -1.41 16.33 -17.16
C TYR A 121 -1.89 16.32 -15.72
N ILE A 122 -2.94 15.54 -15.42
CA ILE A 122 -3.58 15.55 -14.09
C ILE A 122 -3.94 14.13 -13.69
N PHE A 123 -3.55 13.77 -12.46
CA PHE A 123 -4.02 12.56 -11.78
C PHE A 123 -4.90 12.93 -10.59
N ASN A 124 -6.08 12.33 -10.50
CA ASN A 124 -6.95 12.39 -9.34
C ASN A 124 -7.11 11.00 -8.74
N GLY A 125 -6.73 10.85 -7.47
CA GLY A 125 -6.75 9.57 -6.76
C GLY A 125 -7.58 9.65 -5.48
N PHE A 126 -8.40 8.62 -5.27
CA PHE A 126 -9.24 8.49 -4.09
C PHE A 126 -9.12 7.08 -3.51
N GLU A 127 -8.87 6.98 -2.22
CA GLU A 127 -9.02 5.76 -1.45
C GLU A 127 -9.88 6.07 -0.23
N GLN A 128 -11.18 6.03 -0.42
CA GLN A 128 -12.17 6.54 0.51
C GLN A 128 -13.15 5.46 0.90
N ASN A 129 -13.47 5.37 2.20
CA ASN A 129 -14.47 4.44 2.70
C ASN A 129 -15.15 4.98 3.97
N TYR A 130 -16.14 4.23 4.49
CA TYR A 130 -16.92 4.62 5.67
C TYR A 130 -16.69 3.72 6.89
N GLN A 131 -15.62 2.90 6.88
CA GLN A 131 -15.40 1.88 7.92
C GLN A 131 -15.38 2.43 9.34
N TRP A 132 -14.98 3.69 9.52
CA TRP A 132 -14.88 4.33 10.83
C TRP A 132 -15.86 5.48 11.05
N ILE A 133 -16.89 5.60 10.24
CA ILE A 133 -17.93 6.60 10.44
C ILE A 133 -18.66 6.40 11.79
N ASN A 134 -18.78 5.18 12.26
CA ASN A 134 -19.29 4.88 13.59
C ASN A 134 -18.16 4.92 14.63
N PRO A 135 -18.16 5.88 15.58
CA PRO A 135 -17.12 5.98 16.60
C PRO A 135 -17.12 4.83 17.61
N ASP A 136 -18.15 4.00 17.64
CA ASP A 136 -18.20 2.78 18.45
C ASP A 136 -17.58 1.57 17.74
N THR A 137 -17.26 1.68 16.45
CA THR A 137 -16.43 0.69 15.77
C THR A 137 -15.01 0.80 16.31
N PRO A 138 -14.49 -0.25 16.96
CA PRO A 138 -13.15 -0.20 17.55
C PRO A 138 -12.08 -0.13 16.47
N MET A 139 -11.04 0.67 16.69
CA MET A 139 -9.90 0.76 15.77
C MET A 139 -9.13 -0.56 15.71
N ASP A 140 -9.07 -1.26 16.83
CA ASP A 140 -8.44 -2.58 16.91
C ASP A 140 -9.51 -3.67 17.00
N LYS A 141 -9.69 -4.40 15.93
CA LYS A 141 -10.66 -5.51 15.82
C LYS A 141 -10.07 -6.85 16.26
N ARG A 142 -8.83 -6.90 16.77
CA ARG A 142 -8.20 -8.15 17.22
C ARG A 142 -8.89 -8.73 18.45
N PRO A 143 -8.93 -10.08 18.56
CA PRO A 143 -9.38 -10.74 19.79
C PRO A 143 -8.50 -10.35 20.98
N HIS A 144 -9.09 -10.41 22.15
CA HIS A 144 -8.59 -9.90 23.43
C HIS A 144 -7.26 -10.40 23.95
N LYS A 145 -6.90 -11.65 23.61
CA LYS A 145 -5.77 -12.35 24.26
C LYS A 145 -4.39 -11.77 23.92
N GLU A 146 -4.30 -10.88 22.94
CA GLU A 146 -3.03 -10.42 22.39
C GLU A 146 -2.69 -8.97 22.74
N ARG A 147 -3.46 -8.35 23.63
CA ARG A 147 -3.17 -6.98 24.02
C ARG A 147 -2.21 -6.93 25.18
N SER A 148 -1.01 -6.54 24.87
CA SER A 148 -0.15 -5.95 25.87
C SER A 148 -0.50 -4.47 26.04
N GLU A 149 -0.55 -4.01 27.27
CA GLU A 149 -0.64 -2.61 27.63
C GLU A 149 0.37 -1.76 26.83
N GLY A 150 -0.06 -0.61 26.32
CA GLY A 150 0.84 0.37 25.74
C GLY A 150 1.08 0.24 24.22
N THR A 151 0.09 -0.16 23.44
CA THR A 151 0.17 0.00 21.98
C THR A 151 -0.05 1.48 21.62
N GLU A 152 0.98 2.28 21.77
CA GLU A 152 1.04 3.56 21.07
C GLU A 152 1.25 3.24 19.60
N ILE A 153 0.31 3.67 18.76
CA ILE A 153 0.58 3.81 17.33
C ILE A 153 1.60 4.94 17.26
N LYS A 154 2.86 4.60 17.17
CA LYS A 154 3.92 5.58 16.95
C LYS A 154 3.85 6.01 15.51
N GLY A 155 3.08 7.06 15.25
CA GLY A 155 3.22 7.81 14.01
C GLY A 155 4.58 8.51 13.96
N TYR A 156 4.92 8.98 12.77
CA TYR A 156 6.13 9.74 12.52
C TYR A 156 6.14 11.02 13.38
N ASP A 157 7.10 11.10 14.30
CA ASP A 157 7.41 12.13 15.27
C ASP A 157 6.29 12.64 16.18
N PRO A 158 6.40 12.34 17.46
CA PRO A 158 5.46 12.68 18.48
C PRO A 158 5.61 14.09 19.02
N ALA A 159 5.57 15.11 18.19
CA ALA A 159 5.14 16.39 18.78
C ALA A 159 3.77 16.13 19.38
N PRO A 160 3.51 16.52 20.65
CA PRO A 160 2.25 16.18 21.36
C PRO A 160 0.98 16.63 20.65
N GLU A 161 1.10 17.47 19.63
CA GLU A 161 0.04 18.03 18.81
C GLU A 161 0.01 17.46 17.38
N ALA A 162 0.93 16.54 17.01
CA ALA A 162 0.94 15.95 15.69
C ALA A 162 -0.13 14.87 15.58
N VAL A 163 -0.93 14.95 14.55
CA VAL A 163 -1.81 13.85 14.13
C VAL A 163 -0.90 12.75 13.60
N GLN A 164 -1.00 11.56 14.17
CA GLN A 164 -0.28 10.40 13.64
C GLN A 164 -0.82 10.08 12.25
N VAL A 165 0.06 9.69 11.35
CA VAL A 165 -0.33 9.34 9.98
C VAL A 165 -0.91 7.93 9.98
N LEU A 166 -2.21 7.80 9.70
CA LEU A 166 -2.89 6.52 9.65
C LEU A 166 -3.69 6.33 8.35
N SER A 167 -4.59 7.27 8.00
CA SER A 167 -5.34 7.21 6.75
C SER A 167 -4.39 7.30 5.57
N LEU A 168 -3.50 8.29 5.58
CA LEU A 168 -2.53 8.54 4.53
C LEU A 168 -1.58 7.35 4.32
N GLU A 169 -1.08 6.70 5.36
CA GLU A 169 -0.18 5.55 5.25
C GLU A 169 -0.95 4.25 4.93
N GLY A 170 -2.12 4.08 5.57
CA GLY A 170 -2.93 2.89 5.41
C GLY A 170 -3.61 2.78 4.05
N TYR A 171 -4.25 3.87 3.62
CA TYR A 171 -5.02 3.94 2.38
C TYR A 171 -4.42 4.90 1.35
N GLY A 172 -3.68 5.92 1.76
CA GLY A 172 -3.00 6.81 0.81
C GLY A 172 -1.86 6.14 0.06
N ALA A 173 -1.11 5.24 0.69
CA ALA A 173 0.04 4.60 0.07
C ALA A 173 -0.25 3.92 -1.28
N PRO A 174 -1.27 3.05 -1.43
CA PRO A 174 -1.58 2.43 -2.71
C PRO A 174 -1.97 3.42 -3.80
N ILE A 175 -2.75 4.45 -3.47
CA ILE A 175 -3.19 5.42 -4.49
C ILE A 175 -2.09 6.42 -4.86
N ILE A 176 -1.15 6.72 -3.94
CA ILE A 176 0.09 7.47 -4.25
C ILE A 176 0.94 6.68 -5.25
N ASP A 177 1.15 5.40 -4.99
CA ASP A 177 1.90 4.49 -5.87
C ASP A 177 1.31 4.47 -7.29
N ILE A 178 0.00 4.26 -7.41
CA ILE A 178 -0.71 4.27 -8.68
C ILE A 178 -0.62 5.64 -9.37
N GLY A 179 -0.71 6.72 -8.61
CA GLY A 179 -0.57 8.08 -9.14
C GLY A 179 0.80 8.31 -9.77
N MET A 180 1.87 8.02 -9.03
CA MET A 180 3.25 8.16 -9.51
C MET A 180 3.52 7.29 -10.75
N MET A 181 3.01 6.05 -10.75
CA MET A 181 3.08 5.18 -11.93
C MET A 181 2.36 5.78 -13.13
N SER A 182 1.15 6.30 -12.92
CA SER A 182 0.28 6.79 -14.00
C SER A 182 0.82 8.07 -14.64
N VAL A 183 1.40 8.97 -13.85
CA VAL A 183 2.05 10.18 -14.39
C VAL A 183 3.48 9.91 -14.88
N ARG A 184 4.04 8.72 -14.61
CA ARG A 184 5.40 8.30 -14.98
C ARG A 184 6.49 9.28 -14.51
N SER A 185 6.32 9.82 -13.32
CA SER A 185 7.21 10.83 -12.75
C SER A 185 7.23 10.78 -11.23
N ASP A 186 8.35 11.17 -10.65
CA ASP A 186 8.44 11.48 -9.23
C ASP A 186 7.78 12.84 -8.94
N LEU A 187 7.37 13.07 -7.69
CA LEU A 187 6.91 14.38 -7.25
C LEU A 187 8.10 15.31 -6.98
N ASP A 188 7.93 16.57 -7.32
CA ASP A 188 8.86 17.66 -7.05
C ASP A 188 8.54 18.36 -5.72
N ARG A 189 7.25 18.51 -5.42
CA ARG A 189 6.77 19.09 -4.16
C ARG A 189 5.33 18.72 -3.84
N VAL A 190 4.97 18.80 -2.56
CA VAL A 190 3.63 18.50 -2.07
C VAL A 190 3.13 19.54 -1.07
N VAL A 191 1.81 19.72 -1.00
CA VAL A 191 1.15 20.41 0.10
C VAL A 191 -0.12 19.65 0.49
N GLY A 192 -0.31 19.44 1.80
CA GLY A 192 -1.44 18.65 2.26
C GLY A 192 -1.89 18.95 3.68
N THR A 193 -3.00 18.35 4.02
CA THR A 193 -3.60 18.42 5.35
C THR A 193 -4.13 17.07 5.79
N LEU A 194 -3.86 16.74 7.04
CA LEU A 194 -4.40 15.58 7.73
C LEU A 194 -5.44 16.05 8.75
N LYS A 195 -6.49 15.29 8.95
CA LYS A 195 -7.54 15.62 9.90
C LYS A 195 -8.02 14.36 10.61
N ASN A 196 -8.34 14.53 11.89
CA ASN A 196 -9.14 13.59 12.65
C ASN A 196 -10.55 14.17 12.77
N MET A 197 -11.50 13.63 12.00
CA MET A 197 -12.89 14.07 11.97
C MET A 197 -13.68 13.54 13.16
N LEU A 198 -13.31 12.34 13.65
CA LEU A 198 -13.97 11.66 14.76
C LEU A 198 -12.95 11.33 15.87
N PRO A 199 -12.49 12.35 16.63
CA PRO A 199 -11.37 12.19 17.56
C PRO A 199 -11.69 11.37 18.81
N TYR A 200 -12.95 11.08 19.10
CA TYR A 200 -13.34 10.26 20.24
C TYR A 200 -13.92 8.94 19.77
N ARG A 201 -13.22 7.83 20.03
CA ARG A 201 -13.57 6.48 19.57
C ARG A 201 -13.34 5.45 20.65
N ARG A 202 -14.00 4.30 20.51
CA ARG A 202 -13.54 3.07 21.19
C ARG A 202 -12.21 2.65 20.60
N ARG A 203 -11.21 2.46 21.43
CA ARG A 203 -9.93 1.91 21.00
C ARG A 203 -10.06 0.43 20.70
N THR A 204 -10.87 -0.25 21.47
CA THR A 204 -11.01 -1.72 21.47
C THR A 204 -12.47 -2.14 21.59
N ASN A 205 -12.79 -3.38 21.25
CA ASN A 205 -14.14 -3.94 21.42
C ASN A 205 -14.54 -4.18 22.89
N LEU A 206 -13.60 -4.00 23.85
CA LEU A 206 -13.87 -4.11 25.27
C LEU A 206 -14.13 -2.79 25.96
N ASP A 207 -13.73 -1.70 25.34
CA ASP A 207 -13.92 -0.41 25.91
C ASP A 207 -15.41 -0.07 25.90
N THR A 208 -15.93 0.35 27.01
CA THR A 208 -17.31 0.89 27.15
C THR A 208 -17.35 2.38 26.86
N GLU A 209 -16.21 3.05 27.00
CA GLU A 209 -16.06 4.48 26.79
C GLU A 209 -15.24 4.77 25.54
N ARG A 210 -15.44 5.98 24.99
CA ARG A 210 -14.66 6.50 23.88
C ARG A 210 -13.48 7.29 24.42
N GLU A 211 -12.30 6.96 23.95
CA GLU A 211 -11.08 7.70 24.23
C GLU A 211 -10.74 8.66 23.09
N ARG A 212 -9.96 9.68 23.40
CA ARG A 212 -9.41 10.54 22.37
C ARG A 212 -8.32 9.80 21.61
N ILE A 213 -8.49 9.72 20.30
CA ILE A 213 -7.54 9.12 19.36
C ILE A 213 -6.84 10.25 18.61
N ASN A 214 -5.52 10.19 18.56
CA ASN A 214 -4.72 11.23 17.91
C ASN A 214 -4.09 10.72 16.61
N VAL A 215 -4.92 10.17 15.70
CA VAL A 215 -4.53 9.76 14.34
C VAL A 215 -5.49 10.37 13.34
N ASP A 216 -5.02 10.58 12.12
CA ASP A 216 -5.85 11.04 11.01
C ASP A 216 -6.83 9.93 10.59
N ASP A 217 -8.04 10.34 10.24
CA ASP A 217 -9.04 9.50 9.57
C ASP A 217 -9.45 10.06 8.20
N ALA A 218 -8.87 11.19 7.82
CA ALA A 218 -9.00 11.81 6.51
C ALA A 218 -7.78 12.66 6.17
N ASP A 219 -7.38 12.63 4.91
CA ASP A 219 -6.30 13.46 4.38
C ASP A 219 -6.60 13.91 2.96
N ILE A 220 -6.02 15.04 2.59
CA ILE A 220 -6.07 15.60 1.24
C ILE A 220 -4.72 16.25 0.95
N PHE A 221 -4.12 15.93 -0.17
CA PHE A 221 -2.95 16.64 -0.64
C PHE A 221 -2.94 16.82 -2.16
N ILE A 222 -2.18 17.80 -2.61
CA ILE A 222 -1.81 18.00 -4.00
C ILE A 222 -0.29 17.98 -4.15
N GLY A 223 0.18 17.53 -5.31
CA GLY A 223 1.60 17.49 -5.65
C GLY A 223 1.84 17.96 -7.06
N GLU A 224 3.00 18.55 -7.26
CA GLU A 224 3.55 18.85 -8.58
C GLU A 224 4.63 17.81 -8.90
N CYS A 225 4.63 17.30 -10.11
CA CYS A 225 5.58 16.30 -10.57
C CYS A 225 6.75 16.94 -11.32
N VAL A 226 7.90 16.26 -11.33
CA VAL A 226 9.10 16.72 -12.06
C VAL A 226 8.83 16.94 -13.55
N ASN A 227 7.94 16.16 -14.15
CA ASN A 227 7.53 16.35 -15.56
C ASN A 227 6.42 17.41 -15.76
N GLY A 228 6.00 18.10 -14.71
CA GLY A 228 4.96 19.14 -14.75
C GLY A 228 3.52 18.64 -14.58
N ALA A 229 3.29 17.35 -14.47
CA ALA A 229 1.96 16.81 -14.15
C ALA A 229 1.54 17.18 -12.73
N LEU A 230 0.23 17.22 -12.48
CA LEU A 230 -0.34 17.50 -11.16
C LEU A 230 -1.01 16.27 -10.57
N LEU A 231 -0.81 16.05 -9.27
CA LEU A 231 -1.53 15.04 -8.50
C LEU A 231 -2.48 15.68 -7.49
N SER A 232 -3.69 15.10 -7.37
CA SER A 232 -4.61 15.37 -6.26
C SER A 232 -5.04 14.04 -5.67
N ILE A 233 -4.75 13.83 -4.38
CA ILE A 233 -5.01 12.57 -3.69
C ILE A 233 -5.77 12.84 -2.40
N GLN A 234 -6.75 11.97 -2.14
CA GLN A 234 -7.57 12.00 -0.93
C GLN A 234 -7.75 10.58 -0.40
N SER A 235 -7.45 10.38 0.87
CA SER A 235 -7.80 9.14 1.56
C SER A 235 -8.64 9.39 2.80
N SER A 236 -9.54 8.46 3.14
CA SER A 236 -10.44 8.63 4.28
C SER A 236 -11.13 7.34 4.70
N TYR A 237 -11.34 7.22 6.02
CA TYR A 237 -12.16 6.17 6.64
C TYR A 237 -13.59 6.63 7.00
N VAL A 238 -13.96 7.87 6.68
CA VAL A 238 -15.22 8.48 7.16
C VAL A 238 -16.09 9.05 6.03
N THR A 239 -15.91 8.57 4.81
CA THR A 239 -16.66 9.01 3.63
C THR A 239 -17.83 8.05 3.33
N VAL A 240 -19.04 8.43 3.77
CA VAL A 240 -20.26 7.65 3.52
C VAL A 240 -20.54 7.51 2.04
N GLY A 241 -21.01 6.32 1.63
CA GLY A 241 -21.29 6.00 0.24
C GLY A 241 -20.13 5.38 -0.52
N ASN A 242 -18.94 5.35 0.10
CA ASN A 242 -17.77 4.67 -0.45
C ASN A 242 -17.47 3.39 0.33
N TYR A 243 -17.07 2.36 -0.38
CA TYR A 243 -16.62 1.09 0.17
C TYR A 243 -15.10 0.97 -0.04
N PRO A 244 -14.38 0.18 0.79
CA PRO A 244 -12.94 0.00 0.60
C PRO A 244 -12.59 -0.32 -0.84
N GLY A 245 -11.59 0.37 -1.36
CA GLY A 245 -11.15 0.32 -2.74
C GLY A 245 -10.59 1.68 -3.17
N ILE A 246 -10.32 1.81 -4.45
CA ILE A 246 -9.76 3.06 -5.00
C ILE A 246 -10.55 3.56 -6.21
N GLU A 247 -10.39 4.85 -6.48
CA GLU A 247 -10.71 5.44 -7.77
C GLU A 247 -9.50 6.24 -8.26
N ALA A 248 -9.01 5.91 -9.46
CA ALA A 248 -7.85 6.51 -10.09
C ALA A 248 -8.26 7.09 -11.45
N ARG A 249 -8.04 8.40 -11.67
CA ARG A 249 -8.33 9.07 -12.93
C ARG A 249 -7.09 9.78 -13.43
N ILE A 250 -6.68 9.49 -14.65
CA ILE A 250 -5.55 10.15 -15.32
C ILE A 250 -6.02 10.83 -16.59
N PHE A 251 -5.62 12.09 -16.75
CA PHE A 251 -5.92 12.92 -17.90
C PHE A 251 -4.61 13.32 -18.58
N GLY A 252 -4.55 13.22 -19.87
CA GLY A 252 -3.38 13.60 -20.67
C GLY A 252 -3.76 14.29 -21.97
N SER A 253 -2.76 14.57 -22.79
CA SER A 253 -2.91 15.35 -24.04
C SER A 253 -3.73 14.64 -25.12
N ASN A 254 -3.84 13.30 -25.07
CA ASN A 254 -4.46 12.49 -26.12
C ASN A 254 -5.55 11.54 -25.60
N GLY A 255 -5.95 11.67 -24.36
CA GLY A 255 -7.00 10.85 -23.77
C GLY A 255 -6.99 10.86 -22.25
N ALA A 256 -7.91 10.12 -21.68
CA ALA A 256 -8.05 9.94 -20.25
C ALA A 256 -8.46 8.51 -19.92
N LEU A 257 -8.08 8.04 -18.73
CA LEU A 257 -8.48 6.75 -18.19
C LEU A 257 -9.05 6.94 -16.79
N SER A 258 -10.05 6.15 -16.44
CA SER A 258 -10.67 6.10 -15.11
C SER A 258 -10.81 4.65 -14.69
N CYS A 259 -10.16 4.29 -13.60
CA CYS A 259 -10.23 2.97 -12.99
C CYS A 259 -10.88 3.06 -11.61
N ARG A 260 -11.78 2.12 -11.31
CA ARG A 260 -12.35 1.94 -9.98
C ARG A 260 -12.17 0.51 -9.55
N LEU A 261 -11.64 0.33 -8.34
CA LEU A 261 -11.56 -0.95 -7.65
C LEU A 261 -12.48 -0.90 -6.44
N VAL A 262 -13.17 -2.00 -6.14
CA VAL A 262 -14.02 -2.16 -4.97
C VAL A 262 -13.70 -3.51 -4.34
N GLU A 263 -13.30 -3.50 -3.07
CA GLU A 263 -13.08 -4.72 -2.32
C GLU A 263 -14.44 -5.37 -1.96
N GLU A 264 -14.46 -6.68 -1.85
CA GLU A 264 -15.47 -7.52 -1.19
C GLU A 264 -16.80 -7.75 -1.92
N PHE A 265 -17.31 -6.92 -2.82
CA PHE A 265 -18.57 -7.22 -3.51
C PHE A 265 -18.72 -6.53 -4.86
N GLY A 266 -19.62 -7.12 -5.67
CA GLY A 266 -19.95 -6.63 -7.00
C GLY A 266 -18.84 -6.92 -8.01
N GLU A 267 -18.83 -6.15 -9.07
CA GLU A 267 -17.73 -6.12 -10.02
C GLU A 267 -16.54 -5.40 -9.35
N CYS A 268 -15.52 -6.17 -8.97
CA CYS A 268 -14.45 -5.64 -8.13
C CYS A 268 -13.55 -4.63 -8.85
N GLU A 269 -13.60 -4.57 -10.19
CA GLU A 269 -12.80 -3.63 -10.96
C GLU A 269 -13.48 -3.18 -12.25
N THR A 270 -13.33 -1.91 -12.59
CA THR A 270 -13.80 -1.33 -13.85
C THR A 270 -12.76 -0.38 -14.42
N LEU A 271 -12.63 -0.39 -15.75
CA LEU A 271 -11.79 0.56 -16.48
C LEU A 271 -12.61 1.27 -17.56
N HIS A 272 -12.45 2.56 -17.66
CA HIS A 272 -13.08 3.39 -18.67
C HIS A 272 -12.04 4.28 -19.36
N GLY A 273 -12.23 4.53 -20.64
CA GLY A 273 -11.35 5.41 -21.44
C GLY A 273 -12.12 6.49 -22.17
N ALA A 274 -11.46 7.60 -22.44
CA ALA A 274 -11.97 8.67 -23.28
C ALA A 274 -10.87 9.21 -24.21
N LYS A 275 -11.23 9.57 -25.44
CA LYS A 275 -10.39 10.28 -26.41
C LYS A 275 -10.84 11.74 -26.52
N PRO A 276 -10.04 12.66 -27.10
CA PRO A 276 -10.36 14.11 -27.13
C PRO A 276 -11.71 14.47 -27.74
N ASP A 277 -12.23 13.66 -28.64
CA ASP A 277 -13.53 13.84 -29.30
C ASP A 277 -14.68 13.11 -28.56
N ALA A 278 -14.38 12.38 -27.52
CA ALA A 278 -15.39 11.68 -26.72
C ALA A 278 -16.15 12.66 -25.81
N VAL A 279 -17.48 12.48 -25.71
CA VAL A 279 -18.33 13.25 -24.79
C VAL A 279 -18.42 12.65 -23.40
N GLU A 280 -18.00 11.40 -23.24
CA GLU A 280 -18.04 10.66 -21.98
C GLU A 280 -16.97 9.54 -21.95
N PHE A 281 -16.71 9.02 -20.78
CA PHE A 281 -15.90 7.82 -20.59
C PHE A 281 -16.68 6.59 -21.05
N VAL A 282 -16.04 5.72 -21.83
CA VAL A 282 -16.62 4.45 -22.30
C VAL A 282 -15.96 3.26 -21.59
N PRO A 283 -16.73 2.20 -21.24
CA PRO A 283 -16.17 1.00 -20.64
C PRO A 283 -15.12 0.34 -21.54
N MET A 284 -14.06 -0.16 -20.93
CA MET A 284 -13.00 -0.93 -21.57
C MET A 284 -12.91 -2.31 -20.95
N ALA A 285 -13.05 -3.36 -21.76
CA ALA A 285 -12.88 -4.73 -21.29
C ALA A 285 -11.41 -4.98 -20.93
N ILE A 286 -11.18 -5.60 -19.79
CA ILE A 286 -9.82 -5.95 -19.34
C ILE A 286 -9.41 -7.24 -20.07
N PRO A 287 -8.30 -7.24 -20.84
CA PRO A 287 -7.85 -8.43 -21.55
C PRO A 287 -7.43 -9.57 -20.61
N PRO A 288 -7.65 -10.84 -21.03
CA PRO A 288 -7.37 -12.01 -20.18
C PRO A 288 -5.93 -12.13 -19.69
N GLU A 289 -4.97 -11.62 -20.43
CA GLU A 289 -3.54 -11.65 -20.08
C GLU A 289 -3.16 -10.84 -18.84
N PHE A 290 -4.04 -9.97 -18.35
CA PHE A 290 -3.83 -9.20 -17.12
C PHE A 290 -4.31 -9.93 -15.87
N PHE A 291 -5.04 -11.04 -16.03
CA PHE A 291 -5.46 -11.87 -14.91
C PHE A 291 -4.36 -12.85 -14.49
N PRO A 292 -4.26 -13.22 -13.21
CA PRO A 292 -3.30 -14.24 -12.80
C PRO A 292 -3.63 -15.59 -13.46
N PRO A 293 -2.62 -16.46 -13.67
CA PRO A 293 -2.84 -17.75 -14.30
C PRO A 293 -3.95 -18.58 -13.66
N GLY A 294 -4.94 -18.97 -14.45
CA GLY A 294 -6.07 -19.78 -14.01
C GLY A 294 -7.20 -19.02 -13.34
N ALA A 295 -7.10 -17.69 -13.24
CA ALA A 295 -8.17 -16.83 -12.73
C ALA A 295 -8.97 -16.19 -13.88
N GLU A 296 -10.21 -15.83 -13.60
CA GLU A 296 -11.13 -15.19 -14.54
C GLU A 296 -11.71 -13.89 -13.97
N ALA A 297 -12.26 -13.08 -14.86
CA ALA A 297 -12.97 -11.86 -14.47
C ALA A 297 -14.15 -12.19 -13.53
N GLY A 298 -14.33 -11.40 -12.48
CA GLY A 298 -15.39 -11.58 -11.50
C GLY A 298 -15.02 -12.46 -10.30
N GLU A 299 -13.80 -13.00 -10.27
CA GLU A 299 -13.30 -13.63 -9.05
C GLU A 299 -13.08 -12.59 -7.94
N PRO A 300 -13.07 -13.04 -6.65
CA PRO A 300 -12.79 -12.16 -5.52
C PRO A 300 -11.43 -11.44 -5.67
N TRP A 301 -11.38 -10.17 -5.33
CA TRP A 301 -10.18 -9.34 -5.45
C TRP A 301 -8.90 -9.95 -4.84
N PRO A 302 -8.93 -10.72 -3.71
CA PRO A 302 -7.72 -11.33 -3.20
C PRO A 302 -7.11 -12.35 -4.18
N SER A 303 -7.94 -13.15 -4.86
CA SER A 303 -7.47 -14.09 -5.89
C SER A 303 -6.79 -13.37 -7.04
N LEU A 304 -7.32 -12.21 -7.45
CA LEU A 304 -6.82 -11.43 -8.58
C LEU A 304 -5.56 -10.63 -8.20
N PHE A 305 -5.63 -9.80 -7.17
CA PHE A 305 -4.58 -8.83 -6.87
C PHE A 305 -3.37 -9.47 -6.21
N TYR A 306 -3.58 -10.27 -5.15
CA TYR A 306 -2.49 -11.04 -4.55
C TYR A 306 -1.99 -12.15 -5.48
N GLY A 307 -2.89 -12.74 -6.28
CA GLY A 307 -2.51 -13.72 -7.31
C GLY A 307 -1.48 -13.12 -8.28
N ASN A 308 -1.76 -11.94 -8.82
CA ASN A 308 -0.83 -11.23 -9.70
C ASN A 308 0.44 -10.78 -8.97
N LEU A 309 0.33 -10.24 -7.75
CA LEU A 309 1.49 -9.83 -6.95
C LEU A 309 2.47 -11.00 -6.78
N VAL A 310 1.98 -12.13 -6.27
CA VAL A 310 2.83 -13.31 -6.02
C VAL A 310 3.33 -13.90 -7.32
N HIS A 311 2.48 -14.04 -8.34
CA HIS A 311 2.88 -14.56 -9.65
C HIS A 311 4.01 -13.73 -10.26
N ASN A 312 3.86 -12.40 -10.29
CA ASN A 312 4.88 -11.50 -10.83
C ASN A 312 6.19 -11.60 -10.05
N PHE A 313 6.12 -11.63 -8.72
CA PHE A 313 7.32 -11.75 -7.90
C PHE A 313 8.03 -13.09 -8.10
N MET A 314 7.29 -14.20 -8.11
CA MET A 314 7.88 -15.53 -8.37
C MET A 314 8.48 -15.62 -9.77
N LYS A 315 7.83 -15.02 -10.76
CA LYS A 315 8.37 -14.96 -12.13
C LYS A 315 9.71 -14.22 -12.19
N GLU A 316 9.83 -13.07 -11.50
CA GLU A 316 11.10 -12.35 -11.39
C GLU A 316 12.22 -13.18 -10.77
N LEU A 317 11.88 -13.98 -9.76
CA LEU A 317 12.87 -14.82 -9.08
C LEU A 317 13.34 -15.98 -9.94
N VAL A 318 12.43 -16.59 -10.70
CA VAL A 318 12.72 -17.77 -11.52
C VAL A 318 13.34 -17.40 -12.86
N ASP A 319 12.78 -16.42 -13.55
CA ASP A 319 13.23 -16.04 -14.90
C ASP A 319 14.45 -15.12 -14.88
N GLY A 320 14.83 -14.59 -13.72
CA GLY A 320 15.95 -13.65 -13.58
C GLY A 320 15.71 -12.33 -14.29
N GLY A 321 14.44 -11.96 -14.51
CA GLY A 321 14.01 -10.75 -15.22
C GLY A 321 14.51 -9.45 -14.59
N GLU A 322 14.39 -8.36 -15.34
CA GLU A 322 14.73 -7.01 -14.87
C GLU A 322 14.04 -6.70 -13.55
N GLU A 323 14.62 -5.78 -12.79
CA GLU A 323 14.09 -5.33 -11.52
C GLU A 323 12.69 -4.79 -11.71
N ASN A 324 11.73 -5.53 -11.20
CA ASN A 324 10.33 -5.25 -11.37
C ASN A 324 9.91 -4.10 -10.47
N GLN A 325 8.99 -3.34 -10.98
CA GLN A 325 8.29 -2.28 -10.26
C GLN A 325 7.58 -2.82 -9.00
N GLY A 326 7.51 -2.00 -7.94
CA GLY A 326 6.93 -2.39 -6.65
C GLY A 326 7.95 -2.95 -5.65
N ASN A 327 9.22 -2.73 -5.90
CA ASN A 327 10.30 -3.04 -4.98
C ASN A 327 10.42 -2.02 -3.84
N PHE A 328 11.37 -2.25 -2.93
CA PHE A 328 11.60 -1.33 -1.80
C PHE A 328 12.04 0.08 -2.24
N GLY A 329 12.75 0.22 -3.35
CA GLY A 329 13.16 1.53 -3.85
C GLY A 329 11.97 2.42 -4.22
N GLN A 330 10.96 1.83 -4.88
CA GLN A 330 9.72 2.56 -5.20
C GLN A 330 8.85 2.78 -3.97
N SER A 331 8.76 1.79 -3.08
CA SER A 331 8.04 1.96 -1.82
C SER A 331 8.66 3.04 -0.95
N ALA A 332 9.99 3.23 -0.99
CA ALA A 332 10.67 4.33 -0.31
C ALA A 332 10.20 5.69 -0.84
N LYS A 333 10.01 5.84 -2.17
CA LYS A 333 9.47 7.07 -2.74
C LYS A 333 8.03 7.34 -2.31
N VAL A 334 7.18 6.31 -2.29
CA VAL A 334 5.80 6.42 -1.78
C VAL A 334 5.79 6.85 -0.31
N GLN A 335 6.61 6.23 0.53
CA GLN A 335 6.72 6.58 1.94
C GLN A 335 7.30 7.99 2.13
N GLU A 336 8.24 8.42 1.27
CA GLU A 336 8.78 9.78 1.30
C GLU A 336 7.70 10.83 1.02
N VAL A 337 6.79 10.57 0.07
CA VAL A 337 5.63 11.43 -0.17
C VAL A 337 4.74 11.50 1.06
N ILE A 338 4.44 10.37 1.72
CA ILE A 338 3.66 10.31 2.96
C ILE A 338 4.32 11.16 4.05
N ASN A 339 5.63 11.00 4.25
CA ASN A 339 6.39 11.76 5.24
C ASN A 339 6.41 13.27 4.89
N ALA A 340 6.52 13.63 3.62
CA ALA A 340 6.49 15.01 3.15
C ALA A 340 5.10 15.67 3.34
N VAL A 341 4.02 14.94 3.08
CA VAL A 341 2.63 15.42 3.33
C VAL A 341 2.40 15.64 4.83
N ALA A 342 2.86 14.73 5.69
CA ALA A 342 2.79 14.91 7.14
C ALA A 342 3.59 16.15 7.59
N LEU A 343 4.78 16.36 7.03
CA LEU A 343 5.61 17.53 7.27
C LEU A 343 4.92 18.83 6.79
N SER A 344 4.34 18.80 5.58
CA SER A 344 3.55 19.89 5.03
C SER A 344 2.38 20.27 5.93
N HIS A 345 1.63 19.28 6.41
CA HIS A 345 0.53 19.49 7.36
C HIS A 345 1.00 20.22 8.63
N ARG A 346 2.12 19.83 9.21
CA ARG A 346 2.68 20.45 10.42
C ARG A 346 3.18 21.86 10.17
N GLN A 347 3.90 22.05 9.06
CA GLN A 347 4.54 23.34 8.74
C GLN A 347 3.63 24.32 8.02
N ARG A 348 2.45 23.88 7.56
CA ARG A 348 1.48 24.70 6.81
C ARG A 348 2.08 25.35 5.56
N ARG A 349 2.92 24.62 4.84
CA ARG A 349 3.60 25.08 3.61
C ARG A 349 3.83 23.94 2.65
N TRP A 350 4.19 24.29 1.42
CA TRP A 350 4.75 23.35 0.46
C TRP A 350 6.05 22.74 1.00
N VAL A 351 6.26 21.47 0.69
CA VAL A 351 7.47 20.71 1.01
C VAL A 351 8.04 20.17 -0.29
N ASP A 352 9.29 20.51 -0.54
CA ASP A 352 10.02 20.05 -1.72
C ASP A 352 10.47 18.60 -1.55
N LEU A 353 10.56 17.86 -2.65
CA LEU A 353 11.03 16.49 -2.74
C LEU A 353 12.22 16.41 -3.71
N PRO A 354 13.16 15.48 -3.50
CA PRO A 354 13.22 14.56 -2.34
C PRO A 354 13.49 15.32 -1.03
N LEU A 355 13.01 14.73 0.07
CA LEU A 355 13.29 15.27 1.40
C LEU A 355 14.79 15.29 1.63
N GLY A 356 15.32 16.46 1.99
CA GLY A 356 16.72 16.62 2.37
C GLY A 356 17.08 15.70 3.54
N GLN A 357 18.36 15.35 3.65
CA GLN A 357 18.85 14.79 4.91
C GLN A 357 18.60 15.88 5.96
N MET A 358 17.70 15.59 6.90
CA MET A 358 17.61 16.42 8.09
C MET A 358 18.90 16.22 8.85
N ASP A 359 19.73 17.27 8.88
CA ASP A 359 20.95 17.35 9.68
C ASP A 359 20.65 17.14 11.18
#